data_a06661bd6e3bcdb3cbc34950e4cf0866
#
_entry.id   a06661bd6e3bcdb3cbc34950e4cf0866
#
_cell.length_a   1.000
_cell.length_b   1.000
_cell.length_c   1.000
_cell.angle_alpha   90.00
_cell.angle_beta   90.00
_cell.angle_gamma   90.00
#
_symmetry.space_group_name_H-M   'P 1'
#
loop_
_entity.id
_entity.type
_entity.pdbx_description
1 polymer ?
#
loop_
_entity_poly.entity_id
_entity_poly.type
_entity_poly.pdbx_seq_one_letter_code
_entity_poly.pdbx_strand_id
1 'polypeptide(L)'
;KKLGITTLVEKEKIDGKIFSDINLSGMALGGVTKGVKVLELAGAYQIYANGGYFTKPYSYTKILDNKGNLILEKDVTPKSVISPDTAMIMNQLLQRVINGPQGTGRAAKFGSLPLAGKTGSTTDDKDLWFVGMSPYYIGVVWYGYDEPKQVKYGRYPTPIIWKNVMEPLHNNLPNITFPVCESVVKLPYCSQTGN
;
A
#
# COMPACT_ATOMS: atom_id res chain seq x y z
N LYS A 1 -0.65 -10.25 -10.39
CA LYS A 1 -1.88 -10.23 -11.22
C LYS A 1 -3.16 -10.20 -10.38
N LYS A 2 -3.28 -10.97 -9.28
CA LYS A 2 -4.49 -10.98 -8.44
C LYS A 2 -4.78 -9.63 -7.75
N LEU A 3 -3.78 -8.77 -7.60
CA LEU A 3 -3.85 -7.45 -6.94
C LEU A 3 -4.01 -6.28 -7.92
N GLY A 4 -4.33 -6.55 -9.18
CA GLY A 4 -4.61 -5.52 -10.18
C GLY A 4 -3.40 -4.74 -10.69
N ILE A 5 -2.16 -5.13 -10.37
CA ILE A 5 -0.96 -4.53 -10.94
C ILE A 5 -0.84 -4.94 -12.40
N THR A 6 -0.89 -3.96 -13.31
CA THR A 6 -0.91 -4.18 -14.78
C THR A 6 0.44 -3.98 -15.44
N THR A 7 1.40 -3.38 -14.75
CA THR A 7 2.72 -3.00 -15.29
C THR A 7 3.78 -4.09 -15.19
N LEU A 8 3.47 -5.24 -14.56
CA LEU A 8 4.41 -6.34 -14.40
C LEU A 8 4.77 -6.98 -15.74
N VAL A 9 6.07 -7.10 -15.99
CA VAL A 9 6.66 -7.68 -17.20
C VAL A 9 7.01 -9.16 -16.97
N GLU A 10 6.36 -10.06 -17.72
CA GLU A 10 6.72 -11.49 -17.65
C GLU A 10 8.01 -11.77 -18.43
N LYS A 11 8.13 -11.23 -19.64
CA LYS A 11 9.32 -11.28 -20.48
C LYS A 11 9.22 -10.23 -21.58
N GLU A 12 10.14 -9.31 -21.61
CA GLU A 12 10.18 -8.25 -22.63
C GLU A 12 11.62 -7.97 -23.06
N LYS A 13 11.84 -7.71 -24.35
CA LYS A 13 13.15 -7.31 -24.86
C LYS A 13 13.16 -5.79 -25.03
N ILE A 14 14.01 -5.11 -24.26
CA ILE A 14 14.20 -3.66 -24.30
C ILE A 14 15.67 -3.41 -24.58
N ASP A 15 15.99 -2.64 -25.63
CA ASP A 15 17.36 -2.31 -26.06
C ASP A 15 18.27 -3.54 -26.14
N GLY A 16 17.77 -4.64 -26.71
CA GLY A 16 18.51 -5.88 -26.90
C GLY A 16 18.63 -6.77 -25.67
N LYS A 17 18.26 -6.30 -24.47
CA LYS A 17 18.29 -7.07 -23.21
C LYS A 17 16.91 -7.63 -22.88
N ILE A 18 16.88 -8.81 -22.28
CA ILE A 18 15.65 -9.44 -21.81
C ILE A 18 15.40 -9.04 -20.35
N PHE A 19 14.23 -8.48 -20.09
CA PHE A 19 13.75 -8.11 -18.76
C PHE A 19 12.59 -9.03 -18.35
N SER A 20 12.54 -9.34 -17.06
CA SER A 20 11.45 -10.11 -16.46
C SER A 20 11.32 -9.73 -14.99
N ASP A 21 10.08 -9.47 -14.56
CA ASP A 21 9.75 -9.23 -13.14
C ASP A 21 9.47 -10.55 -12.39
N ILE A 22 9.49 -11.70 -13.11
CA ILE A 22 9.35 -13.03 -12.51
C ILE A 22 10.74 -13.51 -12.03
N ASN A 23 11.25 -12.82 -11.02
CA ASN A 23 12.48 -13.20 -10.34
C ASN A 23 12.36 -12.86 -8.83
N LEU A 24 12.99 -13.68 -7.98
CA LEU A 24 12.89 -13.56 -6.53
C LEU A 24 13.42 -12.23 -6.01
N SER A 25 14.53 -11.75 -6.56
CA SER A 25 15.15 -10.49 -6.14
C SER A 25 14.27 -9.28 -6.43
N GLY A 26 13.79 -9.14 -7.67
CA GLY A 26 12.89 -8.05 -8.06
C GLY A 26 11.57 -8.09 -7.28
N MET A 27 11.01 -9.28 -7.08
CA MET A 27 9.77 -9.45 -6.32
C MET A 27 9.95 -9.11 -4.84
N ALA A 28 11.07 -9.51 -4.22
CA ALA A 28 11.33 -9.27 -2.80
C ALA A 28 11.64 -7.80 -2.50
N LEU A 29 12.35 -7.12 -3.39
CA LEU A 29 12.77 -5.72 -3.20
C LEU A 29 11.82 -4.70 -3.85
N GLY A 30 10.88 -5.16 -4.67
CA GLY A 30 9.94 -4.28 -5.38
C GLY A 30 10.53 -3.58 -6.60
N GLY A 31 11.70 -3.99 -7.07
CA GLY A 31 12.34 -3.46 -8.28
C GLY A 31 11.74 -4.06 -9.54
N VAL A 32 10.66 -3.50 -10.05
CA VAL A 32 9.98 -3.99 -11.26
C VAL A 32 10.31 -3.12 -12.48
N THR A 33 10.36 -3.75 -13.66
CA THR A 33 10.87 -3.17 -14.91
C THR A 33 10.18 -1.86 -15.31
N LYS A 34 8.86 -1.79 -15.22
CA LYS A 34 8.06 -0.62 -15.61
C LYS A 34 7.51 0.16 -14.41
N GLY A 35 7.95 -0.16 -13.19
CA GLY A 35 7.39 0.42 -11.99
C GLY A 35 5.93 0.00 -11.75
N VAL A 36 5.24 0.73 -10.89
CA VAL A 36 3.82 0.51 -10.56
C VAL A 36 3.05 1.82 -10.63
N LYS A 37 1.76 1.76 -11.00
CA LYS A 37 0.90 2.94 -10.95
C LYS A 37 0.45 3.20 -9.52
N VAL A 38 0.42 4.49 -9.14
CA VAL A 38 0.04 4.93 -7.78
C VAL A 38 -1.31 4.35 -7.34
N LEU A 39 -2.33 4.44 -8.21
CA LEU A 39 -3.68 3.91 -7.93
C LEU A 39 -3.70 2.39 -7.79
N GLU A 40 -2.94 1.67 -8.61
CA GLU A 40 -2.84 0.21 -8.54
C GLU A 40 -2.15 -0.23 -7.24
N LEU A 41 -1.14 0.52 -6.79
CA LEU A 41 -0.46 0.26 -5.52
C LEU A 41 -1.40 0.50 -4.33
N ALA A 42 -2.18 1.58 -4.34
CA ALA A 42 -3.23 1.82 -3.33
C ALA A 42 -4.23 0.66 -3.29
N GLY A 43 -4.71 0.24 -4.47
CA GLY A 43 -5.59 -0.92 -4.60
C GLY A 43 -4.97 -2.21 -4.05
N ALA A 44 -3.70 -2.46 -4.32
CA ALA A 44 -3.01 -3.67 -3.85
C ALA A 44 -2.88 -3.72 -2.32
N TYR A 45 -2.61 -2.58 -1.68
CA TYR A 45 -2.42 -2.52 -0.22
C TYR A 45 -3.71 -2.67 0.60
N GLN A 46 -4.90 -2.51 -0.01
CA GLN A 46 -6.17 -2.67 0.71
C GLN A 46 -6.31 -4.03 1.41
N ILE A 47 -5.71 -5.08 0.86
CA ILE A 47 -5.79 -6.44 1.41
C ILE A 47 -5.25 -6.53 2.85
N TYR A 48 -4.30 -5.67 3.20
CA TYR A 48 -3.75 -5.62 4.57
C TYR A 48 -4.59 -4.79 5.52
N ALA A 49 -5.49 -3.96 5.02
CA ALA A 49 -6.35 -3.11 5.82
C ALA A 49 -7.76 -3.70 6.05
N ASN A 50 -8.18 -4.65 5.21
CA ASN A 50 -9.56 -5.14 5.17
C ASN A 50 -9.72 -6.67 5.36
N GLY A 51 -8.70 -7.35 5.89
CA GLY A 51 -8.77 -8.78 6.16
C GLY A 51 -8.53 -9.68 4.93
N GLY A 52 -7.81 -9.19 3.92
CA GLY A 52 -7.35 -10.03 2.81
C GLY A 52 -8.15 -9.91 1.52
N TYR A 53 -9.06 -8.95 1.42
CA TYR A 53 -9.92 -8.77 0.26
C TYR A 53 -9.39 -7.70 -0.70
N PHE A 54 -9.51 -7.96 -1.99
CA PHE A 54 -9.19 -7.01 -3.07
C PHE A 54 -10.43 -6.62 -3.84
N THR A 55 -10.63 -5.32 -4.01
CA THR A 55 -11.59 -4.74 -4.95
C THR A 55 -10.84 -3.84 -5.91
N LYS A 56 -11.05 -4.01 -7.22
CA LYS A 56 -10.40 -3.12 -8.21
C LYS A 56 -10.82 -1.68 -7.94
N PRO A 57 -9.89 -0.72 -7.84
CA PRO A 57 -10.23 0.70 -7.66
C PRO A 57 -11.23 1.20 -8.72
N TYR A 58 -12.20 1.98 -8.30
CA TYR A 58 -13.25 2.54 -9.15
C TYR A 58 -13.59 3.97 -8.73
N SER A 59 -14.09 4.76 -9.67
CA SER A 59 -14.51 6.15 -9.45
C SER A 59 -16.04 6.33 -9.52
N TYR A 60 -16.77 5.29 -9.91
CA TYR A 60 -18.24 5.29 -9.95
C TYR A 60 -18.76 3.88 -9.65
N THR A 61 -19.95 3.80 -9.07
CA THR A 61 -20.68 2.54 -8.87
C THR A 61 -21.77 2.37 -9.91
N LYS A 62 -22.48 3.45 -10.24
CA LYS A 62 -23.58 3.46 -11.22
C LYS A 62 -23.52 4.71 -12.08
N ILE A 63 -23.97 4.58 -13.32
CA ILE A 63 -24.25 5.67 -14.24
C ILE A 63 -25.72 5.60 -14.61
N LEU A 64 -26.45 6.68 -14.38
CA LEU A 64 -27.86 6.82 -14.69
C LEU A 64 -28.04 7.83 -15.82
N ASP A 65 -29.08 7.68 -16.62
CA ASP A 65 -29.52 8.71 -17.58
C ASP A 65 -30.24 9.87 -16.87
N ASN A 66 -30.65 10.87 -17.63
CA ASN A 66 -31.38 12.03 -17.11
C ASN A 66 -32.81 11.71 -16.61
N LYS A 67 -33.31 10.50 -16.87
CA LYS A 67 -34.59 9.98 -16.38
C LYS A 67 -34.44 9.01 -15.20
N GLY A 68 -33.21 8.78 -14.75
CA GLY A 68 -32.90 7.86 -13.63
C GLY A 68 -32.77 6.38 -14.04
N ASN A 69 -32.79 6.06 -15.33
CA ASN A 69 -32.59 4.67 -15.77
C ASN A 69 -31.12 4.28 -15.68
N LEU A 70 -30.86 3.03 -15.30
CA LEU A 70 -29.51 2.51 -15.17
C LEU A 70 -28.90 2.31 -16.57
N ILE A 71 -27.77 3.01 -16.84
CA ILE A 71 -26.96 2.84 -18.05
C ILE A 71 -25.86 1.82 -17.82
N LEU A 72 -25.16 1.93 -16.66
CA LEU A 72 -24.02 1.08 -16.32
C LEU A 72 -23.94 0.89 -14.81
N GLU A 73 -23.66 -0.33 -14.39
CA GLU A 73 -23.34 -0.68 -13.01
C GLU A 73 -21.99 -1.38 -12.95
N LYS A 74 -21.19 -1.00 -11.98
CA LYS A 74 -19.86 -1.57 -11.76
C LYS A 74 -19.94 -2.76 -10.81
N ASP A 75 -19.36 -3.89 -11.18
CA ASP A 75 -19.10 -4.96 -10.22
C ASP A 75 -17.98 -4.53 -9.27
N VAL A 76 -18.35 -4.33 -8.01
CA VAL A 76 -17.47 -3.93 -6.92
C VAL A 76 -17.29 -5.04 -5.89
N THR A 77 -17.59 -6.29 -6.24
CA THR A 77 -17.52 -7.45 -5.36
C THR A 77 -16.08 -7.69 -4.89
N PRO A 78 -15.81 -7.68 -3.57
CA PRO A 78 -14.49 -7.98 -3.03
C PRO A 78 -14.10 -9.44 -3.29
N LYS A 79 -12.84 -9.68 -3.67
CA LYS A 79 -12.29 -11.02 -3.89
C LYS A 79 -11.26 -11.34 -2.82
N SER A 80 -11.39 -12.47 -2.14
CA SER A 80 -10.37 -12.95 -1.21
C SER A 80 -9.08 -13.29 -1.96
N VAL A 81 -7.96 -12.73 -1.52
CA VAL A 81 -6.63 -12.86 -2.16
C VAL A 81 -5.61 -13.50 -1.22
N ILE A 82 -5.66 -13.12 0.05
CA ILE A 82 -4.85 -13.71 1.13
C ILE A 82 -5.77 -14.03 2.29
N SER A 83 -5.34 -14.92 3.19
CA SER A 83 -6.10 -15.27 4.38
C SER A 83 -6.14 -14.12 5.40
N PRO A 84 -7.18 -14.05 6.26
CA PRO A 84 -7.31 -12.98 7.25
C PRO A 84 -6.17 -12.94 8.27
N ASP A 85 -5.61 -14.09 8.66
CA ASP A 85 -4.45 -14.18 9.55
C ASP A 85 -3.19 -13.59 8.90
N THR A 86 -2.92 -13.92 7.63
CA THR A 86 -1.82 -13.31 6.86
C THR A 86 -2.01 -11.79 6.74
N ALA A 87 -3.22 -11.33 6.45
CA ALA A 87 -3.53 -9.91 6.35
C ALA A 87 -3.27 -9.19 7.69
N MET A 88 -3.72 -9.77 8.81
CA MET A 88 -3.52 -9.22 10.14
C MET A 88 -2.03 -9.16 10.53
N ILE A 89 -1.27 -10.25 10.31
CA ILE A 89 0.16 -10.28 10.61
C ILE A 89 0.90 -9.20 9.81
N MET A 90 0.65 -9.11 8.51
CA MET A 90 1.25 -8.10 7.66
C MET A 90 0.86 -6.68 8.09
N ASN A 91 -0.40 -6.45 8.46
CA ASN A 91 -0.83 -5.17 8.98
C ASN A 91 -0.07 -4.78 10.25
N GLN A 92 0.11 -5.71 11.20
CA GLN A 92 0.89 -5.48 12.42
C GLN A 92 2.36 -5.12 12.12
N LEU A 93 2.98 -5.78 11.13
CA LEU A 93 4.33 -5.43 10.68
C LEU A 93 4.38 -4.03 10.06
N LEU A 94 3.37 -3.69 9.23
CA LEU A 94 3.25 -2.35 8.63
C LEU A 94 2.97 -1.25 9.68
N GLN A 95 2.26 -1.56 10.76
CA GLN A 95 2.11 -0.62 11.88
C GLN A 95 3.45 -0.31 12.56
N ARG A 96 4.39 -1.26 12.62
CA ARG A 96 5.73 -1.02 13.18
C ARG A 96 6.56 -0.04 12.35
N VAL A 97 6.31 0.09 11.06
CA VAL A 97 6.97 1.09 10.20
C VAL A 97 6.65 2.52 10.66
N ILE A 98 5.45 2.75 11.21
CA ILE A 98 5.04 4.06 11.73
C ILE A 98 5.31 4.19 13.24
N ASN A 99 5.04 3.14 14.02
CA ASN A 99 5.06 3.22 15.49
C ASN A 99 6.34 2.67 16.14
N GLY A 100 7.13 1.88 15.41
CA GLY A 100 8.37 1.29 15.92
C GLY A 100 9.47 2.33 16.15
N PRO A 101 10.39 2.09 17.10
CA PRO A 101 11.46 3.04 17.43
C PRO A 101 12.39 3.33 16.24
N GLN A 102 12.57 2.37 15.33
CA GLN A 102 13.36 2.50 14.12
C GLN A 102 12.49 2.55 12.84
N GLY A 103 11.18 2.84 12.99
CA GLY A 103 10.26 2.89 11.88
C GLY A 103 10.59 4.02 10.91
N THR A 104 10.71 3.68 9.62
CA THR A 104 11.03 4.64 8.55
C THR A 104 9.88 5.57 8.19
N GLY A 105 8.65 5.21 8.56
CA GLY A 105 7.42 5.97 8.32
C GLY A 105 6.93 6.81 9.50
N ARG A 106 7.72 7.00 10.55
CA ARG A 106 7.30 7.70 11.80
C ARG A 106 6.75 9.10 11.58
N ALA A 107 7.21 9.78 10.54
CA ALA A 107 6.73 11.12 10.19
C ALA A 107 5.26 11.13 9.71
N ALA A 108 4.69 9.96 9.36
CA ALA A 108 3.29 9.81 9.02
C ALA A 108 2.35 9.75 10.23
N LYS A 109 2.89 9.66 11.45
CA LYS A 109 2.06 9.47 12.66
C LYS A 109 1.22 10.71 12.96
N PHE A 110 -0.07 10.51 13.23
CA PHE A 110 -1.00 11.50 13.75
C PHE A 110 -2.08 10.82 14.62
N GLY A 111 -2.73 11.60 15.48
CA GLY A 111 -3.84 11.14 16.30
C GLY A 111 -3.59 9.88 17.11
N SER A 112 -4.68 9.19 17.46
CA SER A 112 -4.71 7.93 18.24
C SER A 112 -5.11 6.70 17.42
N LEU A 113 -5.55 6.88 16.17
CA LEU A 113 -5.90 5.78 15.27
C LEU A 113 -4.69 4.89 14.97
N PRO A 114 -4.88 3.57 14.84
CA PRO A 114 -3.82 2.70 14.37
C PRO A 114 -3.51 3.03 12.90
N LEU A 115 -2.24 3.34 12.64
CA LEU A 115 -1.74 3.64 11.31
C LEU A 115 -0.72 2.58 10.91
N ALA A 116 -0.82 2.13 9.67
CA ALA A 116 0.12 1.19 9.07
C ALA A 116 0.68 1.77 7.77
N GLY A 117 1.90 1.42 7.39
CA GLY A 117 2.47 1.96 6.14
C GLY A 117 3.80 1.35 5.76
N LYS A 118 4.30 1.74 4.59
CA LYS A 118 5.59 1.32 4.05
C LYS A 118 6.22 2.43 3.23
N THR A 119 7.48 2.72 3.51
CA THR A 119 8.33 3.57 2.67
C THR A 119 8.95 2.75 1.55
N GLY A 120 9.26 3.39 0.44
CA GLY A 120 10.02 2.80 -0.66
C GLY A 120 10.87 3.87 -1.35
N SER A 121 12.09 3.51 -1.73
CA SER A 121 12.92 4.33 -2.59
C SER A 121 13.60 3.47 -3.64
N THR A 122 13.77 4.01 -4.82
CA THR A 122 14.56 3.39 -5.87
C THR A 122 16.04 3.74 -5.70
N THR A 123 16.90 3.06 -6.45
CA THR A 123 18.35 3.34 -6.47
C THR A 123 18.60 4.83 -6.73
N ASP A 124 19.54 5.41 -6.00
CA ASP A 124 19.90 6.84 -6.06
C ASP A 124 18.75 7.79 -5.68
N ASP A 125 17.73 7.32 -4.94
CA ASP A 125 16.59 8.12 -4.52
C ASP A 125 15.89 8.85 -5.68
N LYS A 126 15.74 8.19 -6.83
CA LYS A 126 15.05 8.78 -7.99
C LYS A 126 13.54 8.82 -7.79
N ASP A 127 13.01 7.84 -7.04
CA ASP A 127 11.60 7.76 -6.66
C ASP A 127 11.49 7.51 -5.16
N LEU A 128 10.68 8.30 -4.50
CA LEU A 128 10.37 8.15 -3.09
C LEU A 128 8.88 7.83 -2.94
N TRP A 129 8.58 6.75 -2.23
CA TRP A 129 7.23 6.24 -2.06
C TRP A 129 6.83 6.16 -0.61
N PHE A 130 5.56 6.37 -0.35
CA PHE A 130 4.94 6.00 0.91
C PHE A 130 3.52 5.51 0.65
N VAL A 131 3.23 4.30 1.10
CA VAL A 131 1.86 3.81 1.24
C VAL A 131 1.51 3.87 2.71
N GLY A 132 0.46 4.58 3.05
CA GLY A 132 -0.06 4.64 4.40
C GLY A 132 -1.54 4.27 4.43
N MET A 133 -1.97 3.65 5.52
CA MET A 133 -3.35 3.24 5.73
C MET A 133 -3.79 3.46 7.17
N SER A 134 -5.03 3.80 7.31
CA SER A 134 -5.81 3.75 8.54
C SER A 134 -6.94 2.73 8.38
N PRO A 135 -7.75 2.45 9.41
CA PRO A 135 -8.96 1.65 9.24
C PRO A 135 -10.00 2.25 8.28
N TYR A 136 -9.87 3.52 7.90
CA TYR A 136 -10.80 4.24 7.03
C TYR A 136 -10.30 4.41 5.60
N TYR A 137 -9.02 4.77 5.45
CA TYR A 137 -8.48 5.22 4.16
C TYR A 137 -7.10 4.66 3.88
N ILE A 138 -6.81 4.51 2.60
CA ILE A 138 -5.48 4.21 2.08
C ILE A 138 -5.04 5.38 1.22
N GLY A 139 -3.82 5.85 1.43
CA GLY A 139 -3.20 6.88 0.60
C GLY A 139 -1.83 6.43 0.14
N VAL A 140 -1.49 6.79 -1.08
CA VAL A 140 -0.16 6.55 -1.65
C VAL A 140 0.42 7.87 -2.11
N VAL A 141 1.66 8.12 -1.74
CA VAL A 141 2.44 9.27 -2.19
C VAL A 141 3.62 8.76 -2.99
N TRP A 142 3.76 9.24 -4.21
CA TRP A 142 4.96 9.17 -5.00
C TRP A 142 5.56 10.56 -5.13
N TYR A 143 6.87 10.67 -4.96
CA TYR A 143 7.61 11.91 -5.08
C TYR A 143 8.87 11.65 -5.90
N GLY A 144 8.94 12.26 -7.06
CA GLY A 144 9.98 12.03 -8.05
C GLY A 144 9.82 12.97 -9.26
N TYR A 145 10.48 12.63 -10.33
CA TYR A 145 10.41 13.34 -11.60
C TYR A 145 9.96 12.39 -12.71
N ASP A 146 9.22 12.89 -13.69
CA ASP A 146 8.78 12.11 -14.86
C ASP A 146 9.98 11.54 -15.62
N GLU A 147 11.04 12.33 -15.76
CA GLU A 147 12.36 11.85 -16.19
C GLU A 147 13.19 11.51 -14.94
N PRO A 148 13.53 10.22 -14.72
CA PRO A 148 14.16 9.78 -13.48
C PRO A 148 15.48 10.48 -13.19
N LYS A 149 15.54 11.28 -12.16
CA LYS A 149 16.74 11.93 -11.62
C LYS A 149 16.70 11.94 -10.11
N GLN A 150 17.87 12.03 -9.48
CA GLN A 150 17.98 12.02 -8.03
C GLN A 150 17.17 13.16 -7.40
N VAL A 151 16.35 12.81 -6.42
CA VAL A 151 15.59 13.75 -5.59
C VAL A 151 16.47 14.19 -4.43
N LYS A 152 16.62 15.49 -4.24
CA LYS A 152 17.32 16.07 -3.08
C LYS A 152 16.29 16.44 -2.00
N TYR A 153 16.49 15.98 -0.78
CA TYR A 153 15.60 16.27 0.35
C TYR A 153 16.37 16.32 1.67
N GLY A 154 15.90 17.14 2.62
CA GLY A 154 16.46 17.19 3.98
C GLY A 154 15.83 16.15 4.90
N ARG A 155 14.51 15.93 4.78
CA ARG A 155 13.74 14.90 5.50
C ARG A 155 12.92 14.14 4.49
N TYR A 156 12.78 12.83 4.70
CA TYR A 156 12.03 11.95 3.80
C TYR A 156 10.58 12.46 3.61
N PRO A 157 10.21 12.98 2.42
CA PRO A 157 9.03 13.83 2.28
C PRO A 157 7.72 13.08 2.24
N THR A 158 7.69 11.86 1.70
CA THR A 158 6.44 11.17 1.37
C THR A 158 5.57 10.80 2.57
N PRO A 159 6.10 10.39 3.76
CA PRO A 159 5.26 10.22 4.95
C PRO A 159 4.71 11.54 5.48
N ILE A 160 5.45 12.64 5.32
CA ILE A 160 5.03 13.97 5.76
C ILE A 160 3.87 14.47 4.90
N ILE A 161 4.00 14.35 3.56
CA ILE A 161 2.96 14.70 2.60
C ILE A 161 1.69 13.86 2.88
N TRP A 162 1.86 12.56 3.06
CA TRP A 162 0.77 11.65 3.39
C TRP A 162 0.03 12.09 4.66
N LYS A 163 0.77 12.38 5.74
CA LYS A 163 0.21 12.88 6.99
C LYS A 163 -0.61 14.15 6.76
N ASN A 164 -0.05 15.15 6.08
CA ASN A 164 -0.69 16.45 5.88
C ASN A 164 -2.01 16.33 5.11
N VAL A 165 -2.14 15.33 4.23
CA VAL A 165 -3.38 15.05 3.51
C VAL A 165 -4.36 14.25 4.37
N MET A 166 -3.85 13.21 5.06
CA MET A 166 -4.72 12.24 5.73
C MET A 166 -5.22 12.72 7.09
N GLU A 167 -4.41 13.45 7.85
CA GLU A 167 -4.79 13.92 9.19
C GLU A 167 -6.10 14.73 9.17
N PRO A 168 -6.31 15.73 8.29
CA PRO A 168 -7.57 16.45 8.20
C PRO A 168 -8.77 15.56 7.83
N LEU A 169 -8.56 14.54 6.98
CA LEU A 169 -9.62 13.61 6.57
C LEU A 169 -10.12 12.72 7.71
N HIS A 170 -9.34 12.63 8.80
CA HIS A 170 -9.71 11.83 9.97
C HIS A 170 -10.34 12.66 11.09
N ASN A 171 -10.48 13.97 10.92
CA ASN A 171 -11.15 14.83 11.90
C ASN A 171 -12.57 14.32 12.16
N ASN A 172 -12.90 14.15 13.44
CA ASN A 172 -14.21 13.69 13.91
C ASN A 172 -14.58 12.23 13.54
N LEU A 173 -13.66 11.44 12.99
CA LEU A 173 -13.92 10.02 12.79
C LEU A 173 -13.74 9.24 14.12
N PRO A 174 -14.63 8.28 14.41
CA PRO A 174 -14.50 7.42 15.58
C PRO A 174 -13.16 6.67 15.60
N ASN A 175 -12.66 6.39 16.82
CA ASN A 175 -11.44 5.57 16.94
C ASN A 175 -11.81 4.09 16.80
N ILE A 176 -11.47 3.50 15.65
CA ILE A 176 -11.67 2.08 15.34
C ILE A 176 -10.35 1.39 15.05
N THR A 177 -10.34 0.07 15.06
CA THR A 177 -9.15 -0.76 14.78
C THR A 177 -9.22 -1.40 13.40
N PHE A 178 -8.08 -1.86 12.90
CA PHE A 178 -8.06 -2.78 11.76
C PHE A 178 -8.74 -4.10 12.11
N PRO A 179 -9.23 -4.87 11.12
CA PRO A 179 -9.79 -6.18 11.33
C PRO A 179 -8.85 -7.10 12.14
N VAL A 180 -9.42 -7.81 13.09
CA VAL A 180 -8.71 -8.78 13.94
C VAL A 180 -9.08 -10.19 13.49
N CYS A 181 -8.10 -11.09 13.48
CA CYS A 181 -8.28 -12.51 13.21
C CYS A 181 -7.98 -13.30 14.49
N GLU A 182 -8.96 -14.03 15.02
CA GLU A 182 -8.86 -14.76 16.30
C GLU A 182 -7.84 -15.92 16.25
N SER A 183 -7.53 -16.43 15.05
CA SER A 183 -6.51 -17.48 14.88
C SER A 183 -5.08 -16.98 15.11
N VAL A 184 -4.87 -15.64 15.14
CA VAL A 184 -3.55 -15.05 15.38
C VAL A 184 -3.35 -14.84 16.87
N VAL A 185 -2.43 -15.59 17.47
CA VAL A 185 -2.08 -15.51 18.87
C VAL A 185 -0.71 -14.87 19.09
N LYS A 186 -0.54 -14.17 20.19
CA LYS A 186 0.75 -13.64 20.64
C LYS A 186 1.39 -14.64 21.58
N LEU A 187 2.58 -15.11 21.22
CA LEU A 187 3.38 -15.97 22.08
C LEU A 187 4.64 -15.23 22.53
N PRO A 188 5.06 -15.41 23.81
CA PRO A 188 6.39 -14.98 24.23
C PRO A 188 7.44 -15.87 23.53
N TYR A 189 8.56 -15.27 23.16
CA TYR A 189 9.72 -16.02 22.65
C TYR A 189 11.02 -15.43 23.19
N CYS A 190 12.04 -16.26 23.31
CA CYS A 190 13.38 -15.81 23.66
C CYS A 190 14.01 -15.09 22.48
N SER A 191 14.42 -13.83 22.65
CA SER A 191 15.05 -13.04 21.58
C SER A 191 16.43 -13.57 21.15
N GLN A 192 17.08 -14.42 21.99
CA GLN A 192 18.39 -14.99 21.68
C GLN A 192 18.27 -16.35 20.96
N THR A 193 17.32 -17.18 21.33
CA THR A 193 17.17 -18.55 20.80
C THR A 193 16.00 -18.72 19.84
N GLY A 194 15.04 -17.81 19.86
CA GLY A 194 13.82 -17.90 19.03
C GLY A 194 12.77 -18.89 19.57
N ASN A 195 12.96 -19.47 20.76
CA ASN A 195 12.04 -20.40 21.42
C ASN A 195 11.32 -19.74 22.59
#